data_b0c56a7d9e350cc56344adf99d10d848
#
_entry.id   b0c56a7d9e350cc56344adf99d10d848
#
_cell.length_a   1.000
_cell.length_b   1.000
_cell.length_c   1.000
_cell.angle_alpha   90.00
_cell.angle_beta   90.00
_cell.angle_gamma   90.00
#
_symmetry.space_group_name_H-M   'P 1'
#
loop_
_entity.id
_entity.type
_entity.pdbx_description
1 polymer ?
#
loop_
_entity_poly.entity_id
_entity_poly.type
_entity_poly.pdbx_seq_one_letter_code
_entity_poly.pdbx_strand_id
1 'polypeptide(L)'
;MKKALIVMSMLAFAAAGSSACATKGYVRNQVGQVSSKVDTLSQALEQTQERTRANETRIGEVDTKAGGAQSTADRAGTAAGAADTKAVAAGEAARSAMTKTEAVEKSMNRIMLEVVLSEDQGNFAFGKVDLPDSSKARIDQVVQQLKADPKGAYFEIEGHTDNVGDATYNEKLGMERADAVKRYLYEQHQIPLHRMNVISYGEAKPAADNKTKDGRAQNRRVVLRILS
;
A
#
# COMPACT_ATOMS: atom_id res chain seq x y z
N MET A 1 9.06 122.04 -42.16
CA MET A 1 9.63 120.69 -41.95
C MET A 1 10.34 120.48 -40.59
N LYS A 2 11.00 121.54 -40.00
CA LYS A 2 11.74 121.34 -38.69
C LYS A 2 10.85 121.11 -37.46
N LYS A 3 9.58 121.63 -37.42
CA LYS A 3 8.66 121.40 -36.25
C LYS A 3 8.04 120.03 -36.23
N ALA A 4 7.86 119.32 -37.38
CA ALA A 4 7.31 117.96 -37.42
C ALA A 4 8.31 116.95 -36.92
N LEU A 5 9.62 117.14 -37.17
CA LEU A 5 10.71 116.26 -36.72
C LEU A 5 10.89 116.29 -35.17
N ILE A 6 10.69 117.43 -34.53
CA ILE A 6 10.81 117.53 -33.06
C ILE A 6 9.62 116.92 -32.33
N VAL A 7 8.40 116.92 -32.88
CA VAL A 7 7.22 116.26 -32.32
C VAL A 7 7.34 114.76 -32.44
N MET A 8 7.90 114.30 -33.58
CA MET A 8 8.07 112.87 -33.77
C MET A 8 9.20 112.27 -32.89
N SER A 9 10.26 113.03 -32.57
CA SER A 9 11.30 112.55 -31.66
C SER A 9 10.83 112.59 -30.18
N MET A 10 9.95 113.51 -29.76
CA MET A 10 9.37 113.52 -28.40
C MET A 10 8.37 112.38 -28.22
N LEU A 11 7.56 112.05 -29.23
CA LEU A 11 6.65 110.87 -29.13
C LEU A 11 7.43 109.59 -29.05
N ALA A 12 8.57 109.39 -29.75
CA ALA A 12 9.40 108.23 -29.66
C ALA A 12 10.03 108.03 -28.26
N PHE A 13 10.40 109.15 -27.56
CA PHE A 13 10.99 109.07 -26.24
C PHE A 13 9.93 108.85 -25.13
N ALA A 14 8.70 109.32 -25.30
CA ALA A 14 7.59 109.06 -24.38
C ALA A 14 7.15 107.57 -24.46
N ALA A 15 7.20 106.94 -25.64
CA ALA A 15 6.91 105.57 -25.82
C ALA A 15 7.98 104.61 -25.23
N ALA A 16 9.26 105.03 -25.21
CA ALA A 16 10.34 104.27 -24.59
C ALA A 16 10.33 104.36 -23.06
N GLY A 17 9.83 105.45 -22.46
CA GLY A 17 9.75 105.62 -21.00
C GLY A 17 8.60 104.88 -20.32
N SER A 18 7.51 104.59 -21.04
CA SER A 18 6.37 103.86 -20.49
C SER A 18 6.56 102.35 -20.51
N SER A 19 7.41 101.80 -21.38
CA SER A 19 7.67 100.35 -21.39
C SER A 19 8.59 99.91 -20.24
N ALA A 20 9.42 100.78 -19.66
CA ALA A 20 10.33 100.40 -18.57
C ALA A 20 9.61 100.28 -17.19
N CYS A 21 8.51 100.96 -16.94
CA CYS A 21 7.71 100.79 -15.72
C CYS A 21 6.73 99.62 -15.78
N ALA A 22 6.18 99.38 -16.99
CA ALA A 22 5.32 98.22 -17.21
C ALA A 22 6.09 96.88 -17.10
N THR A 23 7.35 96.83 -17.53
CA THR A 23 8.20 95.62 -17.45
C THR A 23 8.55 95.22 -16.02
N LYS A 24 8.76 96.20 -15.11
CA LYS A 24 9.12 95.86 -13.70
C LYS A 24 8.00 95.24 -12.93
N GLY A 25 6.73 95.66 -13.14
CA GLY A 25 5.57 94.93 -12.57
C GLY A 25 5.33 93.55 -13.16
N TYR A 26 5.46 93.48 -14.47
CA TYR A 26 5.33 92.24 -15.19
C TYR A 26 6.39 91.17 -14.76
N VAL A 27 7.68 91.59 -14.70
CA VAL A 27 8.77 90.71 -14.23
C VAL A 27 8.56 90.25 -12.80
N ARG A 28 8.14 91.11 -11.88
CA ARG A 28 7.85 90.79 -10.48
C ARG A 28 6.73 89.73 -10.39
N ASN A 29 5.67 89.89 -11.18
CA ASN A 29 4.55 88.97 -11.20
C ASN A 29 4.98 87.64 -11.78
N GLN A 30 5.75 87.61 -12.87
CA GLN A 30 6.29 86.34 -13.48
C GLN A 30 7.27 85.66 -12.53
N VAL A 31 8.16 86.40 -11.87
CA VAL A 31 9.09 85.85 -10.87
C VAL A 31 8.30 85.25 -9.69
N GLY A 32 7.23 85.90 -9.23
CA GLY A 32 6.35 85.37 -8.19
C GLY A 32 5.67 84.04 -8.59
N GLN A 33 5.15 83.98 -9.82
CA GLN A 33 4.56 82.79 -10.34
C GLN A 33 5.59 81.59 -10.51
N VAL A 34 6.80 81.94 -10.95
CA VAL A 34 7.89 80.93 -11.06
C VAL A 34 8.30 80.46 -9.67
N SER A 35 8.48 81.37 -8.71
CA SER A 35 8.79 81.04 -7.32
C SER A 35 7.73 80.06 -6.74
N SER A 36 6.43 80.41 -6.88
CA SER A 36 5.33 79.56 -6.41
C SER A 36 5.33 78.12 -7.09
N LYS A 37 5.65 78.05 -8.39
CA LYS A 37 5.80 76.80 -9.09
C LYS A 37 7.01 75.98 -8.61
N VAL A 38 8.14 76.69 -8.33
CA VAL A 38 9.33 76.05 -7.75
C VAL A 38 9.03 75.48 -6.37
N ASP A 39 8.34 76.22 -5.51
CA ASP A 39 7.93 75.72 -4.18
C ASP A 39 7.01 74.49 -4.28
N THR A 40 6.02 74.53 -5.19
CA THR A 40 5.13 73.38 -5.45
C THR A 40 5.90 72.17 -5.99
N LEU A 41 6.86 72.43 -6.88
CA LEU A 41 7.71 71.33 -7.43
C LEU A 41 8.60 70.71 -6.36
N SER A 42 9.17 71.56 -5.47
CA SER A 42 9.99 71.12 -4.35
C SER A 42 9.20 70.22 -3.39
N GLN A 43 7.97 70.64 -3.03
CA GLN A 43 7.08 69.82 -2.21
C GLN A 43 6.71 68.52 -2.89
N ALA A 44 6.39 68.52 -4.19
CA ALA A 44 6.09 67.35 -4.95
C ALA A 44 7.30 66.33 -5.07
N LEU A 45 8.50 66.95 -5.20
CA LEU A 45 9.75 66.19 -5.21
C LEU A 45 9.99 65.48 -3.87
N GLU A 46 9.84 66.19 -2.78
CA GLU A 46 10.00 65.68 -1.42
C GLU A 46 8.99 64.53 -1.15
N GLN A 47 7.74 64.78 -1.49
CA GLN A 47 6.71 63.72 -1.39
C GLN A 47 7.02 62.48 -2.26
N THR A 48 7.57 62.68 -3.47
CA THR A 48 7.96 61.61 -4.36
C THR A 48 9.14 60.81 -3.78
N GLN A 49 10.12 61.49 -3.20
CA GLN A 49 11.25 60.87 -2.52
C GLN A 49 10.80 60.00 -1.32
N GLU A 50 9.86 60.51 -0.50
CA GLU A 50 9.29 59.71 0.61
C GLU A 50 8.58 58.49 0.10
N ARG A 51 7.75 58.60 -0.95
CA ARG A 51 7.08 57.48 -1.58
C ARG A 51 8.06 56.46 -2.16
N THR A 52 9.15 56.91 -2.76
CA THR A 52 10.20 56.03 -3.30
C THR A 52 10.85 55.25 -2.18
N ARG A 53 11.25 55.89 -1.06
CA ARG A 53 11.82 55.20 0.12
C ARG A 53 10.84 54.18 0.73
N ALA A 54 9.57 54.57 0.86
CA ALA A 54 8.54 53.65 1.36
C ALA A 54 8.34 52.43 0.42
N ASN A 55 8.41 52.65 -0.89
CA ASN A 55 8.31 51.55 -1.87
C ASN A 55 9.55 50.62 -1.83
N GLU A 56 10.76 51.18 -1.69
CA GLU A 56 11.99 50.42 -1.53
C GLU A 56 11.93 49.49 -0.31
N THR A 57 11.43 50.02 0.83
CA THR A 57 11.21 49.21 2.05
C THR A 57 10.22 48.08 1.80
N ARG A 58 9.08 48.39 1.16
CA ARG A 58 8.05 47.37 0.83
C ARG A 58 8.57 46.32 -0.15
N ILE A 59 9.37 46.70 -1.12
CA ILE A 59 10.02 45.77 -2.06
C ILE A 59 10.94 44.83 -1.28
N GLY A 60 11.75 45.32 -0.36
CA GLY A 60 12.61 44.48 0.48
C GLY A 60 11.82 43.49 1.36
N GLU A 61 10.68 43.92 1.92
CA GLU A 61 9.79 43.01 2.68
C GLU A 61 9.16 41.95 1.80
N VAL A 62 8.72 42.33 0.60
CA VAL A 62 8.15 41.35 -0.37
C VAL A 62 9.21 40.35 -0.81
N ASP A 63 10.41 40.80 -1.08
CA ASP A 63 11.52 39.91 -1.51
C ASP A 63 11.87 38.89 -0.41
N THR A 64 11.93 39.36 0.85
CA THR A 64 12.14 38.48 2.01
C THR A 64 11.03 37.42 2.17
N LYS A 65 9.77 37.87 2.02
CA LYS A 65 8.61 36.94 2.08
C LYS A 65 8.60 35.95 0.92
N ALA A 66 8.94 36.41 -0.28
CA ALA A 66 9.03 35.55 -1.47
C ALA A 66 10.13 34.48 -1.31
N GLY A 67 11.31 34.89 -0.81
CA GLY A 67 12.39 33.95 -0.49
C GLY A 67 12.00 32.92 0.57
N GLY A 68 11.28 33.36 1.62
CA GLY A 68 10.75 32.44 2.65
C GLY A 68 9.69 31.45 2.10
N ALA A 69 8.81 31.93 1.24
CA ALA A 69 7.80 31.09 0.60
C ALA A 69 8.45 30.06 -0.34
N GLN A 70 9.45 30.47 -1.13
CA GLN A 70 10.21 29.55 -1.99
C GLN A 70 10.89 28.46 -1.17
N SER A 71 11.61 28.81 -0.10
CA SER A 71 12.26 27.83 0.78
C SER A 71 11.27 26.85 1.42
N THR A 72 10.06 27.32 1.74
CA THR A 72 9.00 26.45 2.28
C THR A 72 8.45 25.52 1.21
N ALA A 73 8.26 25.98 -0.01
CA ALA A 73 7.83 25.18 -1.15
C ALA A 73 8.87 24.08 -1.49
N ASP A 74 10.15 24.42 -1.48
CA ASP A 74 11.24 23.46 -1.75
C ASP A 74 11.30 22.35 -0.68
N ARG A 75 11.11 22.73 0.61
CA ARG A 75 11.02 21.75 1.71
C ARG A 75 9.79 20.86 1.59
N ALA A 76 8.66 21.42 1.23
CA ALA A 76 7.43 20.65 1.02
C ALA A 76 7.58 19.68 -0.17
N GLY A 77 8.20 20.11 -1.26
CA GLY A 77 8.52 19.26 -2.41
C GLY A 77 9.44 18.09 -2.04
N THR A 78 10.50 18.36 -1.28
CA THR A 78 11.40 17.30 -0.78
C THR A 78 10.69 16.30 0.13
N ALA A 79 9.86 16.81 1.05
CA ALA A 79 9.07 15.95 1.95
C ALA A 79 8.06 15.09 1.19
N ALA A 80 7.39 15.66 0.18
CA ALA A 80 6.47 14.93 -0.69
C ALA A 80 7.18 13.81 -1.47
N GLY A 81 8.34 14.07 -2.05
CA GLY A 81 9.14 13.06 -2.74
C GLY A 81 9.61 11.93 -1.80
N ALA A 82 10.01 12.26 -0.56
CA ALA A 82 10.36 11.25 0.44
C ALA A 82 9.15 10.42 0.89
N ALA A 83 7.97 11.02 0.99
CA ALA A 83 6.73 10.32 1.31
C ALA A 83 6.31 9.37 0.17
N ASP A 84 6.43 9.80 -1.08
CA ASP A 84 6.14 8.97 -2.26
C ASP A 84 7.07 7.75 -2.32
N THR A 85 8.37 7.94 -2.11
CA THR A 85 9.34 6.83 -2.05
C THR A 85 8.99 5.81 -0.97
N LYS A 86 8.59 6.29 0.23
CA LYS A 86 8.15 5.40 1.32
C LYS A 86 6.86 4.67 1.00
N ALA A 87 5.91 5.33 0.33
CA ALA A 87 4.65 4.73 -0.08
C ALA A 87 4.87 3.61 -1.12
N VAL A 88 5.75 3.83 -2.10
CA VAL A 88 6.15 2.80 -3.08
C VAL A 88 6.79 1.61 -2.38
N ALA A 89 7.77 1.84 -1.50
CA ALA A 89 8.43 0.76 -0.75
C ALA A 89 7.46 -0.03 0.14
N ALA A 90 6.53 0.65 0.81
CA ALA A 90 5.47 0.00 1.60
C ALA A 90 4.53 -0.84 0.72
N GLY A 91 4.18 -0.35 -0.47
CA GLY A 91 3.38 -1.09 -1.45
C GLY A 91 4.07 -2.37 -1.94
N GLU A 92 5.37 -2.32 -2.21
CA GLU A 92 6.17 -3.49 -2.60
C GLU A 92 6.28 -4.51 -1.46
N ALA A 93 6.52 -4.04 -0.23
CA ALA A 93 6.56 -4.90 0.95
C ALA A 93 5.21 -5.60 1.19
N ALA A 94 4.10 -4.88 1.04
CA ALA A 94 2.75 -5.43 1.16
C ALA A 94 2.48 -6.51 0.09
N ARG A 95 2.83 -6.26 -1.17
CA ARG A 95 2.72 -7.26 -2.25
C ARG A 95 3.56 -8.50 -1.97
N SER A 96 4.80 -8.33 -1.51
CA SER A 96 5.67 -9.45 -1.14
C SER A 96 5.09 -10.26 0.03
N ALA A 97 4.50 -9.61 1.03
CA ALA A 97 3.82 -10.27 2.14
C ALA A 97 2.59 -11.06 1.66
N MET A 98 1.76 -10.48 0.78
CA MET A 98 0.60 -11.17 0.18
C MET A 98 1.03 -12.42 -0.58
N THR A 99 2.03 -12.33 -1.45
CA THR A 99 2.55 -13.49 -2.21
C THR A 99 3.06 -14.60 -1.29
N LYS A 100 3.76 -14.24 -0.20
CA LYS A 100 4.20 -15.21 0.81
C LYS A 100 3.02 -15.85 1.54
N THR A 101 1.99 -15.07 1.89
CA THR A 101 0.78 -15.58 2.54
C THR A 101 0.03 -16.55 1.64
N GLU A 102 -0.16 -16.21 0.35
CA GLU A 102 -0.77 -17.11 -0.64
C GLU A 102 0.05 -18.41 -0.81
N ALA A 103 1.37 -18.32 -0.81
CA ALA A 103 2.23 -19.50 -0.87
C ALA A 103 2.11 -20.38 0.38
N VAL A 104 2.02 -19.78 1.56
CA VAL A 104 1.78 -20.51 2.84
C VAL A 104 0.40 -21.15 2.84
N GLU A 105 -0.65 -20.41 2.47
CA GLU A 105 -2.02 -20.92 2.39
C GLU A 105 -2.12 -22.09 1.41
N LYS A 106 -1.49 -21.97 0.24
CA LYS A 106 -1.42 -23.04 -0.75
C LYS A 106 -0.65 -24.28 -0.23
N SER A 107 0.36 -24.08 0.60
CA SER A 107 1.10 -25.19 1.21
C SER A 107 0.33 -25.85 2.36
N MET A 108 -0.42 -25.08 3.15
CA MET A 108 -1.22 -25.58 4.28
C MET A 108 -2.46 -26.37 3.84
N ASN A 109 -3.03 -26.06 2.67
CA ASN A 109 -4.21 -26.76 2.12
C ASN A 109 -3.86 -27.93 1.19
N ARG A 110 -2.61 -28.36 1.15
CA ARG A 110 -2.16 -29.37 0.19
C ARG A 110 -2.28 -30.76 0.76
N ILE A 111 -3.46 -31.40 0.57
CA ILE A 111 -3.53 -32.85 0.56
C ILE A 111 -2.72 -33.32 -0.66
N MET A 112 -1.54 -33.86 -0.43
CA MET A 112 -0.68 -34.36 -1.52
C MET A 112 -1.21 -35.64 -2.09
N LEU A 113 -1.76 -36.50 -1.23
CA LEU A 113 -2.26 -37.81 -1.60
C LEU A 113 -3.26 -38.34 -0.56
N GLU A 114 -4.34 -38.93 -1.03
CA GLU A 114 -5.30 -39.66 -0.21
C GLU A 114 -5.33 -41.12 -0.66
N VAL A 115 -5.21 -42.00 0.29
CA VAL A 115 -5.29 -43.46 0.07
C VAL A 115 -6.41 -44.03 0.93
N VAL A 116 -7.38 -44.67 0.29
CA VAL A 116 -8.47 -45.37 0.95
C VAL A 116 -8.19 -46.86 0.96
N LEU A 117 -8.20 -47.45 2.14
CA LEU A 117 -8.02 -48.89 2.39
C LEU A 117 -9.35 -49.45 2.87
N SER A 118 -10.22 -49.88 1.96
CA SER A 118 -11.57 -50.36 2.28
C SER A 118 -11.71 -51.88 2.08
N GLU A 119 -12.69 -52.52 2.75
CA GLU A 119 -12.92 -53.96 2.68
C GLU A 119 -13.32 -54.44 1.28
N ASP A 120 -14.09 -53.67 0.53
CA ASP A 120 -14.46 -53.96 -0.85
C ASP A 120 -13.24 -54.07 -1.78
N GLN A 121 -12.12 -53.43 -1.41
CA GLN A 121 -10.83 -53.55 -2.08
C GLN A 121 -9.91 -54.60 -1.47
N GLY A 122 -10.42 -55.49 -0.59
CA GLY A 122 -9.66 -56.57 0.03
C GLY A 122 -8.76 -56.10 1.18
N ASN A 123 -9.06 -54.94 1.81
CA ASN A 123 -8.22 -54.42 2.89
C ASN A 123 -8.66 -54.96 4.26
N PHE A 124 -9.59 -54.33 4.98
CA PHE A 124 -9.98 -54.81 6.33
C PHE A 124 -11.20 -55.69 6.30
N ALA A 125 -11.09 -56.91 6.86
CA ALA A 125 -12.24 -57.78 7.02
C ALA A 125 -13.13 -57.35 8.17
N PHE A 126 -14.42 -57.74 8.14
CA PHE A 126 -15.39 -57.44 9.19
C PHE A 126 -14.89 -57.85 10.57
N GLY A 127 -14.91 -56.90 11.52
CA GLY A 127 -14.47 -57.11 12.90
C GLY A 127 -12.96 -57.36 13.08
N LYS A 128 -12.14 -57.27 12.03
CA LYS A 128 -10.69 -57.47 12.12
C LYS A 128 -9.95 -56.13 12.14
N VAL A 129 -8.81 -56.19 12.81
CA VAL A 129 -7.86 -55.05 12.98
C VAL A 129 -6.58 -55.30 12.17
N ASP A 130 -6.28 -56.57 11.89
CA ASP A 130 -5.07 -56.93 11.17
C ASP A 130 -4.99 -56.26 9.80
N LEU A 131 -3.83 -55.69 9.48
CA LEU A 131 -3.57 -55.02 8.22
C LEU A 131 -3.23 -56.09 7.14
N PRO A 132 -4.09 -56.32 6.15
CA PRO A 132 -3.85 -57.32 5.10
C PRO A 132 -2.66 -56.97 4.22
N ASP A 133 -2.08 -57.92 3.52
CA ASP A 133 -0.94 -57.72 2.63
C ASP A 133 -1.26 -56.78 1.44
N SER A 134 -2.50 -56.78 0.97
CA SER A 134 -2.99 -55.83 -0.03
C SER A 134 -2.89 -54.37 0.46
N SER A 135 -3.28 -54.10 1.70
CA SER A 135 -3.16 -52.79 2.35
C SER A 135 -1.69 -52.39 2.52
N LYS A 136 -0.84 -53.33 2.97
CA LYS A 136 0.60 -53.12 3.13
C LYS A 136 1.24 -52.72 1.80
N ALA A 137 0.98 -53.48 0.73
CA ALA A 137 1.50 -53.17 -0.60
C ALA A 137 1.09 -51.76 -1.11
N ARG A 138 -0.15 -51.36 -0.83
CA ARG A 138 -0.65 -50.06 -1.21
C ARG A 138 0.02 -48.92 -0.41
N ILE A 139 0.23 -49.12 0.88
CA ILE A 139 0.98 -48.18 1.73
C ILE A 139 2.43 -48.09 1.26
N ASP A 140 3.09 -49.24 0.96
CA ASP A 140 4.47 -49.27 0.48
C ASP A 140 4.65 -48.45 -0.80
N GLN A 141 3.74 -48.63 -1.76
CA GLN A 141 3.74 -47.85 -3.01
C GLN A 141 3.68 -46.36 -2.77
N VAL A 142 2.81 -45.94 -1.86
CA VAL A 142 2.64 -44.52 -1.52
C VAL A 142 3.87 -43.96 -0.82
N VAL A 143 4.42 -44.68 0.14
CA VAL A 143 5.63 -44.27 0.86
C VAL A 143 6.84 -44.20 -0.07
N GLN A 144 6.96 -45.11 -1.06
CA GLN A 144 8.01 -44.99 -2.08
C GLN A 144 7.90 -43.74 -2.91
N GLN A 145 6.70 -43.34 -3.31
CA GLN A 145 6.48 -42.07 -4.02
C GLN A 145 6.90 -40.85 -3.17
N LEU A 146 6.62 -40.88 -1.87
CA LEU A 146 6.99 -39.81 -0.94
C LEU A 146 8.49 -39.73 -0.65
N LYS A 147 9.19 -40.88 -0.63
CA LYS A 147 10.66 -40.89 -0.46
C LYS A 147 11.40 -40.26 -1.62
N ALA A 148 10.81 -40.22 -2.80
CA ALA A 148 11.34 -39.48 -3.96
C ALA A 148 11.24 -37.95 -3.86
N ASP A 149 10.31 -37.46 -3.05
CA ASP A 149 10.15 -36.01 -2.76
C ASP A 149 9.78 -35.77 -1.28
N PRO A 150 10.78 -35.85 -0.36
CA PRO A 150 10.54 -35.86 1.09
C PRO A 150 10.28 -34.43 1.65
N LYS A 151 9.33 -33.69 1.12
CA LYS A 151 8.96 -32.34 1.59
C LYS A 151 8.27 -32.29 2.95
N GLY A 152 8.71 -33.11 3.90
CA GLY A 152 8.22 -33.00 5.28
C GLY A 152 6.79 -33.49 5.47
N ALA A 153 6.36 -34.52 4.74
CA ALA A 153 5.00 -35.07 4.75
C ALA A 153 4.50 -35.39 6.17
N TYR A 154 3.26 -34.99 6.44
CA TYR A 154 2.51 -35.28 7.64
C TYR A 154 1.37 -36.26 7.28
N PHE A 155 1.13 -37.26 8.13
CA PHE A 155 0.18 -38.31 7.87
C PHE A 155 -1.02 -38.20 8.81
N GLU A 156 -2.21 -38.03 8.26
CA GLU A 156 -3.46 -38.15 8.98
C GLU A 156 -4.12 -39.48 8.63
N ILE A 157 -4.41 -40.27 9.67
CA ILE A 157 -4.91 -41.63 9.54
C ILE A 157 -6.29 -41.71 10.17
N GLU A 158 -7.32 -41.83 9.36
CA GLU A 158 -8.71 -41.82 9.80
C GLU A 158 -9.31 -43.25 9.76
N GLY A 159 -9.83 -43.70 10.89
CA GLY A 159 -10.52 -44.99 11.00
C GLY A 159 -12.04 -44.82 10.88
N HIS A 160 -12.68 -45.68 10.08
CA HIS A 160 -14.12 -45.69 9.85
C HIS A 160 -14.67 -47.11 9.93
N THR A 161 -15.94 -47.22 10.34
CA THR A 161 -16.71 -48.44 10.39
C THR A 161 -18.03 -48.28 9.61
N ASP A 162 -18.73 -49.37 9.41
CA ASP A 162 -20.13 -49.32 9.09
C ASP A 162 -20.98 -49.06 10.36
N ASN A 163 -22.29 -49.03 10.23
CA ASN A 163 -23.23 -48.78 11.33
C ASN A 163 -23.71 -50.06 12.06
N VAL A 164 -23.00 -51.19 11.92
CA VAL A 164 -23.36 -52.42 12.61
C VAL A 164 -22.65 -52.49 13.96
N GLY A 165 -23.42 -52.56 15.03
CA GLY A 165 -22.91 -52.64 16.39
C GLY A 165 -23.13 -51.34 17.19
N ASP A 166 -22.51 -51.27 18.35
CA ASP A 166 -22.58 -50.10 19.24
C ASP A 166 -21.61 -49.04 18.77
N ALA A 167 -22.02 -47.74 18.86
CA ALA A 167 -21.22 -46.61 18.40
C ALA A 167 -19.85 -46.51 19.11
N THR A 168 -19.80 -46.84 20.42
CA THR A 168 -18.56 -46.84 21.21
C THR A 168 -17.62 -47.94 20.74
N TYR A 169 -18.19 -49.12 20.44
CA TYR A 169 -17.42 -50.21 19.84
C TYR A 169 -16.88 -49.86 18.45
N ASN A 170 -17.70 -49.23 17.61
CA ASN A 170 -17.31 -48.76 16.30
C ASN A 170 -16.21 -47.69 16.34
N GLU A 171 -16.29 -46.77 17.28
CA GLU A 171 -15.25 -45.75 17.55
C GLU A 171 -13.91 -46.43 17.89
N LYS A 172 -13.93 -47.40 18.82
CA LYS A 172 -12.75 -48.15 19.23
C LYS A 172 -12.18 -48.99 18.08
N LEU A 173 -13.01 -49.68 17.33
CA LEU A 173 -12.59 -50.52 16.18
C LEU A 173 -11.95 -49.67 15.08
N GLY A 174 -12.51 -48.47 14.79
CA GLY A 174 -11.92 -47.51 13.87
C GLY A 174 -10.55 -47.04 14.32
N MET A 175 -10.39 -46.73 15.61
CA MET A 175 -9.11 -46.34 16.20
C MET A 175 -8.07 -47.41 16.09
N GLU A 176 -8.40 -48.66 16.46
CA GLU A 176 -7.49 -49.81 16.40
C GLU A 176 -7.00 -50.11 14.97
N ARG A 177 -7.86 -49.96 13.96
CA ARG A 177 -7.50 -50.08 12.54
C ARG A 177 -6.53 -49.02 12.09
N ALA A 178 -6.81 -47.76 12.46
CA ALA A 178 -5.94 -46.62 12.14
C ALA A 178 -4.58 -46.74 12.86
N ASP A 179 -4.55 -47.21 14.10
CA ASP A 179 -3.30 -47.49 14.83
C ASP A 179 -2.49 -48.64 14.21
N ALA A 180 -3.14 -49.66 13.63
CA ALA A 180 -2.43 -50.70 12.89
C ALA A 180 -1.68 -50.13 11.67
N VAL A 181 -2.30 -49.22 10.93
CA VAL A 181 -1.64 -48.50 9.81
C VAL A 181 -0.49 -47.62 10.33
N LYS A 182 -0.69 -46.84 11.40
CA LYS A 182 0.37 -46.04 12.03
C LYS A 182 1.56 -46.89 12.45
N ARG A 183 1.30 -48.01 13.10
CA ARG A 183 2.35 -48.96 13.52
C ARG A 183 3.13 -49.47 12.32
N TYR A 184 2.45 -49.86 11.25
CA TYR A 184 3.08 -50.35 10.03
C TYR A 184 3.99 -49.27 9.40
N LEU A 185 3.51 -48.03 9.30
CA LEU A 185 4.29 -46.88 8.81
C LEU A 185 5.55 -46.62 9.66
N TYR A 186 5.43 -46.74 10.98
CA TYR A 186 6.55 -46.57 11.90
C TYR A 186 7.57 -47.73 11.78
N GLU A 187 7.12 -48.96 11.88
CA GLU A 187 8.00 -50.18 11.96
C GLU A 187 8.67 -50.47 10.63
N GLN A 188 7.94 -50.38 9.52
CA GLN A 188 8.47 -50.76 8.20
C GLN A 188 9.09 -49.59 7.44
N HIS A 189 8.55 -48.41 7.58
CA HIS A 189 8.99 -47.23 6.80
C HIS A 189 9.74 -46.20 7.62
N GLN A 190 9.84 -46.36 8.95
CA GLN A 190 10.53 -45.46 9.87
C GLN A 190 9.96 -44.03 9.85
N ILE A 191 8.67 -43.89 9.56
CA ILE A 191 7.98 -42.60 9.62
C ILE A 191 7.91 -42.14 11.08
N PRO A 192 8.42 -40.96 11.46
CA PRO A 192 8.44 -40.53 12.85
C PRO A 192 7.03 -40.35 13.42
N LEU A 193 6.81 -40.82 14.67
CA LEU A 193 5.50 -40.73 15.34
C LEU A 193 4.92 -39.36 15.43
N HIS A 194 5.75 -38.31 15.58
CA HIS A 194 5.34 -36.93 15.63
C HIS A 194 4.82 -36.38 14.28
N ARG A 195 4.99 -37.13 13.19
CA ARG A 195 4.45 -36.80 11.87
C ARG A 195 3.17 -37.56 11.53
N MET A 196 2.63 -38.31 12.48
CA MET A 196 1.44 -39.11 12.28
C MET A 196 0.37 -38.76 13.30
N ASN A 197 -0.83 -38.44 12.85
CA ASN A 197 -2.03 -38.29 13.66
C ASN A 197 -3.00 -39.40 13.37
N VAL A 198 -3.66 -39.93 14.38
CA VAL A 198 -4.70 -40.94 14.26
C VAL A 198 -6.00 -40.41 14.85
N ILE A 199 -7.08 -40.61 14.12
CA ILE A 199 -8.42 -40.29 14.57
C ILE A 199 -9.39 -41.38 14.13
N SER A 200 -10.35 -41.70 14.99
CA SER A 200 -11.49 -42.53 14.59
C SER A 200 -12.73 -41.68 14.41
N TYR A 201 -13.48 -41.94 13.39
CA TYR A 201 -14.83 -41.43 13.22
C TYR A 201 -15.88 -42.50 13.42
N GLY A 202 -15.46 -43.76 13.72
CA GLY A 202 -16.40 -44.86 13.85
C GLY A 202 -17.38 -44.88 12.68
N GLU A 203 -18.68 -44.92 12.98
CA GLU A 203 -19.76 -44.88 11.99
C GLU A 203 -20.24 -43.48 11.60
N ALA A 204 -19.68 -42.42 12.23
CA ALA A 204 -20.21 -41.04 12.12
C ALA A 204 -19.99 -40.41 10.74
N LYS A 205 -19.00 -40.88 9.96
CA LYS A 205 -18.71 -40.38 8.62
C LYS A 205 -18.78 -41.47 7.56
N PRO A 206 -19.97 -41.91 7.14
CA PRO A 206 -20.12 -42.94 6.11
C PRO A 206 -19.71 -42.36 4.73
N ALA A 207 -19.03 -43.18 3.90
CA ALA A 207 -18.70 -42.88 2.52
C ALA A 207 -19.80 -43.37 1.55
N ALA A 208 -20.55 -44.41 1.94
CA ALA A 208 -21.63 -45.00 1.17
C ALA A 208 -22.83 -45.35 2.03
N ASP A 209 -23.96 -45.71 1.42
CA ASP A 209 -25.19 -46.04 2.14
C ASP A 209 -25.01 -47.35 2.93
N ASN A 210 -25.20 -47.29 4.24
CA ASN A 210 -25.11 -48.39 5.16
C ASN A 210 -26.23 -49.48 4.99
N LYS A 211 -27.28 -49.17 4.22
CA LYS A 211 -28.38 -50.10 3.97
C LYS A 211 -27.93 -51.25 3.07
N THR A 212 -26.96 -51.01 2.20
CA THR A 212 -26.45 -52.04 1.28
C THR A 212 -25.23 -52.76 1.84
N LYS A 213 -25.02 -54.01 1.44
CA LYS A 213 -23.85 -54.80 1.85
C LYS A 213 -22.56 -54.14 1.30
N ASP A 214 -22.60 -53.70 0.06
CA ASP A 214 -21.46 -53.08 -0.62
C ASP A 214 -21.13 -51.71 -0.01
N GLY A 215 -22.14 -50.90 0.32
CA GLY A 215 -21.93 -49.63 0.99
C GLY A 215 -21.31 -49.81 2.39
N ARG A 216 -21.75 -50.82 3.14
CA ARG A 216 -21.10 -51.14 4.41
C ARG A 216 -19.63 -51.55 4.25
N ALA A 217 -19.32 -52.34 3.20
CA ALA A 217 -17.94 -52.73 2.91
C ALA A 217 -17.05 -51.53 2.56
N GLN A 218 -17.60 -50.53 1.86
CA GLN A 218 -16.93 -49.26 1.59
C GLN A 218 -16.75 -48.41 2.85
N ASN A 219 -17.70 -48.46 3.77
CA ASN A 219 -17.62 -47.71 5.04
C ASN A 219 -16.56 -48.28 5.97
N ARG A 220 -16.33 -49.58 5.98
CA ARG A 220 -15.25 -50.24 6.72
C ARG A 220 -13.91 -49.97 6.06
N ARG A 221 -13.33 -48.78 6.34
CA ARG A 221 -12.13 -48.27 5.69
C ARG A 221 -11.20 -47.56 6.66
N VAL A 222 -9.96 -47.45 6.27
CA VAL A 222 -9.00 -46.48 6.81
C VAL A 222 -8.63 -45.53 5.68
N VAL A 223 -8.68 -44.24 5.96
CA VAL A 223 -8.23 -43.18 5.03
C VAL A 223 -6.89 -42.64 5.50
N LEU A 224 -5.90 -42.76 4.65
CA LEU A 224 -4.57 -42.19 4.88
C LEU A 224 -4.42 -40.94 4.03
N ARG A 225 -4.41 -39.78 4.68
CA ARG A 225 -4.15 -38.49 4.05
C ARG A 225 -2.72 -38.04 4.31
N ILE A 226 -2.08 -37.63 3.27
CA ILE A 226 -0.71 -37.13 3.32
C ILE A 226 -0.73 -35.68 2.98
N LEU A 227 -0.23 -34.87 3.91
CA LEU A 227 -0.20 -33.42 3.89
C LEU A 227 1.26 -32.96 3.77
N SER A 228 1.50 -31.86 3.07
CA SER A 228 2.85 -31.25 2.98
C SER A 228 2.88 -29.88 3.62
#